data_4257a4e859748334bb5d9c74e372b7e3
#
_entry.id   4257a4e859748334bb5d9c74e372b7e3
#
_cell.length_a   1.000
_cell.length_b   1.000
_cell.length_c   1.000
_cell.angle_alpha   90.00
_cell.angle_beta   90.00
_cell.angle_gamma   90.00
#
_symmetry.space_group_name_H-M   'P 1'
#
loop_
_entity.id
_entity.type
_entity.pdbx_description
1 polymer ?
#
loop_
_entity_poly.entity_id
_entity_poly.type
_entity_poly.pdbx_seq_one_letter_code
_entity_poly.pdbx_strand_id
1 'polypeptide(L)'
;MDACQKYGRNSSAFDRVCEEAVESVTNPQPLYDVILVDEAQDFSKYFLQMCYMSLPHESRMLVYAYDELQSLDNKNVESPEDIFGYSNGRPNVVLDNSNGKAEDIVLSKCYRNSRPVLITAHSLGFGIYRKKEAREETSLVQLFEDKQLWEDIGYTVKEGVIRDGEFVTLYRTEETRPAFLEDHSSI
;
A
#
# COMPACT_ATOMS: atom_id res chain seq x y z
N MET A 1 25.62 -1.92 21.47
CA MET A 1 26.26 -2.57 20.30
C MET A 1 25.63 -1.93 19.09
N ASP A 2 26.41 -1.43 18.12
CA ASP A 2 25.84 -0.83 16.91
C ASP A 2 25.10 -1.90 16.08
N ALA A 3 23.90 -1.58 15.60
CA ALA A 3 23.09 -2.48 14.78
C ALA A 3 23.86 -3.00 13.56
N CYS A 4 24.68 -2.15 12.94
CA CYS A 4 25.54 -2.56 11.82
C CYS A 4 26.58 -3.60 12.21
N GLN A 5 27.03 -3.62 13.46
CA GLN A 5 27.96 -4.65 13.96
C GLN A 5 27.24 -5.98 14.23
N LYS A 6 25.97 -5.93 14.65
CA LYS A 6 25.18 -7.14 14.97
C LYS A 6 24.60 -7.80 13.71
N TYR A 7 24.07 -7.02 12.75
CA TYR A 7 23.27 -7.53 11.63
C TYR A 7 23.85 -7.29 10.24
N GLY A 8 24.99 -6.61 10.14
CA GLY A 8 25.59 -6.22 8.88
C GLY A 8 25.04 -4.92 8.32
N ARG A 9 25.37 -4.62 7.06
CA ARG A 9 25.00 -3.35 6.39
C ARG A 9 24.03 -3.57 5.22
N ASN A 10 23.15 -4.55 5.31
CA ASN A 10 22.13 -4.78 4.29
C ASN A 10 20.76 -4.21 4.74
N SER A 11 19.81 -4.07 3.82
CA SER A 11 18.46 -3.58 4.10
C SER A 11 17.76 -4.36 5.22
N SER A 12 18.04 -5.67 5.31
CA SER A 12 17.48 -6.53 6.36
C SER A 12 18.01 -6.23 7.78
N ALA A 13 19.05 -5.44 7.94
CA ALA A 13 19.58 -5.07 9.26
C ALA A 13 18.63 -4.15 10.02
N PHE A 14 18.00 -3.21 9.32
CA PHE A 14 17.02 -2.31 9.90
C PHE A 14 15.76 -3.07 10.33
N ASP A 15 15.25 -3.95 9.48
CA ASP A 15 14.09 -4.78 9.79
C ASP A 15 14.29 -5.62 11.04
N ARG A 16 15.47 -6.24 11.17
CA ARG A 16 15.82 -7.02 12.37
C ARG A 16 15.92 -6.18 13.65
N VAL A 17 16.38 -4.94 13.54
CA VAL A 17 16.38 -4.02 14.68
C VAL A 17 14.95 -3.70 15.11
N CYS A 18 14.06 -3.43 14.15
CA CYS A 18 12.65 -3.17 14.44
C CYS A 18 11.97 -4.41 15.06
N GLU A 19 12.22 -5.60 14.52
CA GLU A 19 11.73 -6.87 15.06
C GLU A 19 12.17 -7.07 16.51
N GLU A 20 13.47 -6.95 16.79
CA GLU A 20 14.00 -7.09 18.14
C GLU A 20 13.43 -6.02 19.11
N ALA A 21 13.24 -4.79 18.63
CA ALA A 21 12.62 -3.73 19.41
C ALA A 21 11.17 -4.08 19.78
N VAL A 22 10.39 -4.53 18.82
CA VAL A 22 8.98 -4.94 19.04
C VAL A 22 8.89 -6.11 20.03
N GLU A 23 9.76 -7.11 19.90
CA GLU A 23 9.76 -8.30 20.76
C GLU A 23 10.27 -8.03 22.18
N SER A 24 11.23 -7.10 22.33
CA SER A 24 11.88 -6.83 23.63
C SER A 24 11.16 -5.80 24.49
N VAL A 25 10.40 -4.88 23.89
CA VAL A 25 9.73 -3.80 24.63
C VAL A 25 8.39 -4.26 25.18
N THR A 26 8.34 -4.54 26.48
CA THR A 26 7.13 -5.00 27.17
C THR A 26 6.20 -3.88 27.66
N ASN A 27 6.73 -2.67 27.83
CA ASN A 27 5.97 -1.50 28.30
C ASN A 27 6.38 -0.25 27.52
N PRO A 28 5.93 -0.10 26.27
CA PRO A 28 6.30 1.04 25.45
C PRO A 28 5.76 2.33 26.05
N GLN A 29 6.60 3.35 26.10
CA GLN A 29 6.18 4.69 26.50
C GLN A 29 5.90 5.51 25.23
N PRO A 30 4.82 6.31 25.21
CA PRO A 30 4.52 7.16 24.08
C PRO A 30 5.63 8.21 23.91
N LEU A 31 6.12 8.32 22.70
CA LEU A 31 7.17 9.27 22.31
C LEU A 31 6.63 10.39 21.41
N TYR A 32 5.54 10.13 20.72
CA TYR A 32 4.94 11.02 19.73
C TYR A 32 3.42 11.01 19.87
N ASP A 33 2.77 12.12 19.57
CA ASP A 33 1.31 12.21 19.54
C ASP A 33 0.73 11.70 18.22
N VAL A 34 1.47 11.89 17.11
CA VAL A 34 1.10 11.49 15.75
C VAL A 34 2.34 11.02 15.03
N ILE A 35 2.22 9.97 14.24
CA ILE A 35 3.28 9.51 13.32
C ILE A 35 2.70 9.44 11.92
N LEU A 36 3.42 10.03 10.96
CA LEU A 36 3.14 9.94 9.53
C LEU A 36 4.29 9.18 8.86
N VAL A 37 3.96 8.12 8.12
CA VAL A 37 4.92 7.31 7.37
C VAL A 37 4.61 7.47 5.89
N ASP A 38 5.56 7.99 5.13
CA ASP A 38 5.49 8.00 3.67
C ASP A 38 6.29 6.83 3.10
N GLU A 39 5.91 6.34 1.91
CA GLU A 39 6.54 5.20 1.24
C GLU A 39 6.59 3.93 2.12
N ALA A 40 5.48 3.63 2.79
CA ALA A 40 5.42 2.54 3.77
C ALA A 40 5.71 1.15 3.18
N GLN A 41 5.60 0.98 1.85
CA GLN A 41 5.98 -0.26 1.16
C GLN A 41 7.48 -0.59 1.27
N ASP A 42 8.32 0.40 1.60
CA ASP A 42 9.76 0.19 1.78
C ASP A 42 10.13 -0.29 3.19
N PHE A 43 9.16 -0.33 4.10
CA PHE A 43 9.37 -0.73 5.48
C PHE A 43 8.71 -2.09 5.79
N SER A 44 9.29 -2.80 6.75
CA SER A 44 8.69 -4.03 7.28
C SER A 44 7.53 -3.72 8.22
N LYS A 45 6.65 -4.71 8.44
CA LYS A 45 5.59 -4.61 9.45
C LYS A 45 6.13 -4.27 10.85
N TYR A 46 7.30 -4.73 11.20
CA TYR A 46 7.91 -4.44 12.51
C TYR A 46 8.19 -2.97 12.71
N PHE A 47 8.56 -2.24 11.64
CA PHE A 47 8.70 -0.79 11.70
C PHE A 47 7.34 -0.11 11.99
N LEU A 48 6.28 -0.51 11.29
CA LEU A 48 4.94 0.03 11.52
C LEU A 48 4.42 -0.32 12.94
N GLN A 49 4.69 -1.54 13.42
CA GLN A 49 4.40 -1.94 14.80
C GLN A 49 5.15 -1.08 15.81
N MET A 50 6.44 -0.83 15.58
CA MET A 50 7.25 0.03 16.45
C MET A 50 6.72 1.47 16.48
N CYS A 51 6.33 2.02 15.31
CA CYS A 51 5.65 3.32 15.22
C CYS A 51 4.35 3.31 16.05
N TYR A 52 3.53 2.30 15.89
CA TYR A 52 2.26 2.17 16.61
C TYR A 52 2.45 2.05 18.12
N MET A 53 3.47 1.33 18.58
CA MET A 53 3.83 1.20 20.00
C MET A 53 4.36 2.52 20.60
N SER A 54 4.90 3.41 19.78
CA SER A 54 5.44 4.72 20.19
C SER A 54 4.37 5.80 20.33
N LEU A 55 3.09 5.46 20.11
CA LEU A 55 1.95 6.37 20.23
C LEU A 55 1.17 6.15 21.52
N PRO A 56 0.44 7.18 22.04
CA PRO A 56 -0.40 7.04 23.22
C PRO A 56 -1.49 5.98 23.01
N HIS A 57 -1.69 5.11 23.98
CA HIS A 57 -2.60 3.97 23.86
C HIS A 57 -4.05 4.39 23.56
N GLU A 58 -4.49 5.54 24.09
CA GLU A 58 -5.88 6.02 23.98
C GLU A 58 -6.18 6.80 22.70
N SER A 59 -5.14 7.31 22.03
CA SER A 59 -5.29 8.18 20.85
C SER A 59 -4.25 7.89 19.78
N ARG A 60 -4.04 6.62 19.44
CA ARG A 60 -3.05 6.21 18.47
C ARG A 60 -3.40 6.78 17.09
N MET A 61 -2.61 7.73 16.63
CA MET A 61 -2.75 8.35 15.31
C MET A 61 -1.52 8.01 14.47
N LEU A 62 -1.59 6.89 13.78
CA LEU A 62 -0.62 6.44 12.78
C LEU A 62 -1.26 6.57 11.40
N VAL A 63 -0.66 7.37 10.53
CA VAL A 63 -1.04 7.45 9.12
C VAL A 63 0.14 6.94 8.31
N TYR A 64 -0.10 5.99 7.42
CA TYR A 64 0.92 5.51 6.51
C TYR A 64 0.39 5.48 5.08
N ALA A 65 1.21 6.02 4.17
CA ALA A 65 0.93 6.04 2.74
C ALA A 65 1.87 5.05 2.03
N TYR A 66 1.35 4.33 1.04
CA TYR A 66 2.12 3.36 0.28
C TYR A 66 1.65 3.29 -1.17
N ASP A 67 2.54 2.85 -2.04
CA ASP A 67 2.25 2.55 -3.43
C ASP A 67 2.85 1.16 -3.77
N GLU A 68 1.98 0.17 -3.90
CA GLU A 68 2.39 -1.22 -4.17
C GLU A 68 3.17 -1.36 -5.49
N LEU A 69 2.88 -0.49 -6.48
CA LEU A 69 3.58 -0.50 -7.75
C LEU A 69 5.03 0.01 -7.66
N GLN A 70 5.37 0.70 -6.59
CA GLN A 70 6.71 1.23 -6.35
C GLN A 70 7.55 0.34 -5.42
N SER A 71 7.01 -0.74 -4.89
CA SER A 71 7.77 -1.67 -4.05
C SER A 71 8.93 -2.30 -4.81
N LEU A 72 10.15 -2.11 -4.31
CA LEU A 72 11.37 -2.63 -4.93
C LEU A 72 11.55 -4.14 -4.71
N ASP A 73 11.03 -4.66 -3.61
CA ASP A 73 11.23 -6.04 -3.18
C ASP A 73 10.05 -6.97 -3.54
N ASN A 74 9.09 -6.52 -4.36
CA ASN A 74 7.84 -7.21 -4.65
C ASN A 74 7.09 -7.67 -3.37
N LYS A 75 7.28 -6.96 -2.27
CA LYS A 75 6.53 -7.19 -1.03
C LYS A 75 5.27 -6.33 -1.09
N ASN A 76 4.14 -6.95 -0.80
CA ASN A 76 2.92 -6.20 -0.56
C ASN A 76 2.95 -5.62 0.84
N VAL A 77 2.29 -4.49 1.02
CA VAL A 77 1.94 -4.04 2.35
C VAL A 77 0.91 -5.03 2.89
N GLU A 78 1.24 -5.64 4.02
CA GLU A 78 0.34 -6.58 4.69
C GLU A 78 -0.93 -5.85 5.16
N SER A 79 -2.03 -6.58 5.34
CA SER A 79 -3.26 -5.99 5.87
C SER A 79 -3.05 -5.42 7.28
N PRO A 80 -3.84 -4.43 7.72
CA PRO A 80 -3.74 -3.91 9.08
C PRO A 80 -3.81 -5.00 10.14
N GLU A 81 -4.61 -6.03 9.92
CA GLU A 81 -4.74 -7.17 10.82
C GLU A 81 -3.44 -7.98 10.90
N ASP A 82 -2.77 -8.17 9.77
CA ASP A 82 -1.50 -8.91 9.70
C ASP A 82 -0.34 -8.09 10.27
N ILE A 83 -0.39 -6.76 10.08
CA ILE A 83 0.61 -5.84 10.64
C ILE A 83 0.47 -5.77 12.16
N PHE A 84 -0.72 -5.43 12.67
CA PHE A 84 -0.92 -5.11 14.08
C PHE A 84 -1.43 -6.29 14.92
N GLY A 85 -1.78 -7.40 14.26
CA GLY A 85 -2.15 -8.65 14.91
C GLY A 85 -3.51 -8.63 15.59
N TYR A 86 -3.71 -9.61 16.47
CA TYR A 86 -4.98 -9.88 17.13
C TYR A 86 -4.81 -9.92 18.66
N SER A 87 -5.84 -9.47 19.37
CA SER A 87 -5.97 -9.65 20.83
C SER A 87 -7.34 -10.23 21.15
N ASN A 88 -7.35 -11.34 21.91
CA ASN A 88 -8.60 -12.04 22.29
C ASN A 88 -9.48 -12.42 21.07
N GLY A 89 -8.86 -12.80 19.94
CA GLY A 89 -9.56 -13.21 18.71
C GLY A 89 -10.16 -12.06 17.92
N ARG A 90 -9.79 -10.81 18.23
CA ARG A 90 -10.20 -9.62 17.47
C ARG A 90 -8.98 -8.89 16.94
N PRO A 91 -9.04 -8.32 15.72
CA PRO A 91 -7.96 -7.48 15.22
C PRO A 91 -7.70 -6.31 16.16
N ASN A 92 -6.42 -5.98 16.36
CA ASN A 92 -6.02 -4.83 17.17
C ASN A 92 -6.31 -3.48 16.47
N VAL A 93 -6.37 -3.51 15.14
CA VAL A 93 -6.71 -2.36 14.29
C VAL A 93 -7.74 -2.82 13.27
N VAL A 94 -8.82 -2.06 13.13
CA VAL A 94 -9.85 -2.21 12.10
C VAL A 94 -10.05 -0.84 11.50
N LEU A 95 -9.87 -0.72 10.19
CA LEU A 95 -10.11 0.54 9.48
C LEU A 95 -11.61 0.73 9.26
N ASP A 96 -12.12 1.88 9.69
CA ASP A 96 -13.55 2.22 9.60
C ASP A 96 -13.78 3.25 8.49
N ASN A 97 -14.41 2.81 7.40
CA ASN A 97 -14.82 3.68 6.29
C ASN A 97 -16.32 3.99 6.34
N SER A 98 -17.00 3.73 7.46
CA SER A 98 -18.42 4.00 7.64
C SER A 98 -18.69 5.39 8.21
N ASN A 99 -19.94 5.84 8.08
CA ASN A 99 -20.44 7.08 8.72
C ASN A 99 -19.62 8.35 8.44
N GLY A 100 -19.02 8.44 7.26
CA GLY A 100 -18.23 9.61 6.87
C GLY A 100 -16.78 9.60 7.40
N LYS A 101 -16.36 8.52 8.01
CA LYS A 101 -14.94 8.26 8.26
C LYS A 101 -14.28 7.73 6.99
N ALA A 102 -13.02 8.03 6.82
CA ALA A 102 -12.18 7.53 5.74
C ALA A 102 -10.82 7.18 6.33
N GLU A 103 -10.73 6.00 6.93
CA GLU A 103 -9.51 5.49 7.55
C GLU A 103 -8.65 4.70 6.56
N ASP A 104 -9.25 4.27 5.44
CA ASP A 104 -8.56 3.71 4.27
C ASP A 104 -8.90 4.56 3.05
N ILE A 105 -7.90 5.25 2.48
CA ILE A 105 -8.09 6.24 1.42
C ILE A 105 -7.25 5.86 0.21
N VAL A 106 -7.93 5.57 -0.90
CA VAL A 106 -7.28 5.39 -2.19
C VAL A 106 -7.24 6.71 -2.95
N LEU A 107 -6.05 7.13 -3.35
CA LEU A 107 -5.86 8.34 -4.17
C LEU A 107 -6.10 8.01 -5.65
N SER A 108 -7.32 8.23 -6.10
CA SER A 108 -7.74 7.90 -7.47
C SER A 108 -7.20 8.83 -8.54
N LYS A 109 -6.62 9.98 -8.18
CA LYS A 109 -6.17 11.03 -9.10
C LYS A 109 -4.66 11.17 -9.12
N CYS A 110 -4.05 10.96 -10.28
CA CYS A 110 -2.62 11.16 -10.48
C CYS A 110 -2.31 12.62 -10.83
N TYR A 111 -1.38 13.24 -10.12
CA TYR A 111 -0.94 14.62 -10.35
C TYR A 111 0.47 14.74 -10.92
N ARG A 112 1.20 13.63 -11.00
CA ARG A 112 2.62 13.62 -11.36
C ARG A 112 2.87 13.22 -12.80
N ASN A 113 2.17 12.19 -13.28
CA ASN A 113 2.45 11.58 -14.56
C ASN A 113 1.41 11.97 -15.62
N SER A 114 1.86 12.06 -16.86
CA SER A 114 0.96 12.21 -18.01
C SER A 114 0.14 10.95 -18.20
N ARG A 115 -1.03 11.08 -18.83
CA ARG A 115 -1.95 9.96 -19.06
C ARG A 115 -1.30 8.75 -19.74
N PRO A 116 -0.52 8.91 -20.83
CA PRO A 116 0.12 7.75 -21.48
C PRO A 116 1.09 7.03 -20.56
N VAL A 117 1.86 7.77 -19.76
CA VAL A 117 2.81 7.19 -18.80
C VAL A 117 2.08 6.42 -17.72
N LEU A 118 1.03 7.01 -17.12
CA LEU A 118 0.22 6.37 -16.07
C LEU A 118 -0.42 5.08 -16.59
N ILE A 119 -1.10 5.13 -17.75
CA ILE A 119 -1.76 3.96 -18.33
C ILE A 119 -0.74 2.85 -18.65
N THR A 120 0.42 3.22 -19.18
CA THR A 120 1.48 2.25 -19.46
C THR A 120 2.02 1.62 -18.17
N ALA A 121 2.28 2.42 -17.13
CA ALA A 121 2.74 1.94 -15.84
C ALA A 121 1.73 0.98 -15.21
N HIS A 122 0.45 1.33 -15.20
CA HIS A 122 -0.62 0.46 -14.69
C HIS A 122 -0.74 -0.83 -15.50
N SER A 123 -0.69 -0.75 -16.83
CA SER A 123 -0.77 -1.93 -17.70
C SER A 123 0.39 -2.91 -17.47
N LEU A 124 1.58 -2.40 -17.23
CA LEU A 124 2.75 -3.21 -16.90
C LEU A 124 2.72 -3.73 -15.46
N GLY A 125 2.40 -2.85 -14.50
CA GLY A 125 2.38 -3.17 -13.08
C GLY A 125 1.31 -4.20 -12.72
N PHE A 126 0.10 -4.08 -13.28
CA PHE A 126 -0.99 -5.03 -13.06
C PHE A 126 -0.85 -6.32 -13.88
N GLY A 127 0.24 -6.48 -14.62
CA GLY A 127 0.54 -7.73 -15.31
C GLY A 127 -0.41 -8.07 -16.46
N ILE A 128 -1.10 -7.09 -17.05
CA ILE A 128 -2.07 -7.29 -18.16
C ILE A 128 -1.47 -8.10 -19.30
N TYR A 129 -0.18 -7.94 -19.57
CA TYR A 129 0.54 -8.65 -20.64
C TYR A 129 1.29 -9.91 -20.16
N ARG A 130 1.19 -10.27 -18.88
CA ARG A 130 1.84 -11.48 -18.38
C ARG A 130 1.00 -12.71 -18.66
N LYS A 131 1.66 -13.85 -18.86
CA LYS A 131 0.99 -15.14 -18.95
C LYS A 131 0.35 -15.48 -17.60
N LYS A 132 -0.73 -16.27 -17.62
CA LYS A 132 -1.49 -16.63 -16.42
C LYS A 132 -0.61 -17.24 -15.34
N GLU A 133 0.27 -18.17 -15.71
CA GLU A 133 1.16 -18.87 -14.79
C GLU A 133 2.15 -17.90 -14.09
N ALA A 134 2.55 -16.84 -14.79
CA ALA A 134 3.44 -15.82 -14.21
C ALA A 134 2.68 -14.79 -13.35
N ARG A 135 1.36 -14.70 -13.49
CA ARG A 135 0.53 -13.79 -12.67
C ARG A 135 0.28 -14.36 -11.28
N GLU A 136 0.16 -15.69 -11.15
CA GLU A 136 -0.06 -16.37 -9.87
C GLU A 136 1.09 -16.14 -8.87
N GLU A 137 2.27 -15.75 -9.35
CA GLU A 137 3.43 -15.43 -8.52
C GLU A 137 3.49 -13.95 -8.08
N THR A 138 2.55 -13.12 -8.55
CA THR A 138 2.56 -11.68 -8.24
C THR A 138 1.23 -11.26 -7.62
N SER A 139 1.31 -10.64 -6.47
CA SER A 139 0.19 -10.14 -5.68
C SER A 139 -0.72 -9.12 -6.37
N LEU A 140 -0.22 -8.42 -7.36
CA LEU A 140 -0.97 -7.45 -8.16
C LEU A 140 -2.03 -8.08 -9.08
N VAL A 141 -2.09 -9.40 -9.19
CA VAL A 141 -3.12 -10.13 -9.96
C VAL A 141 -4.52 -9.89 -9.39
N GLN A 142 -4.66 -9.66 -8.10
CA GLN A 142 -5.96 -9.40 -7.49
C GLN A 142 -6.61 -8.12 -8.01
N LEU A 143 -5.82 -7.08 -8.23
CA LEU A 143 -6.30 -5.83 -8.83
C LEU A 143 -6.85 -6.03 -10.26
N PHE A 144 -6.32 -6.99 -10.98
CA PHE A 144 -6.75 -7.25 -12.35
C PHE A 144 -8.16 -7.84 -12.44
N GLU A 145 -8.56 -8.70 -11.52
CA GLU A 145 -9.84 -9.42 -11.54
C GLU A 145 -10.95 -8.73 -10.74
N ASP A 146 -10.62 -7.78 -9.89
CA ASP A 146 -11.58 -7.07 -9.06
C ASP A 146 -11.96 -5.71 -9.68
N LYS A 147 -13.24 -5.59 -10.06
CA LYS A 147 -13.78 -4.36 -10.61
C LYS A 147 -13.67 -3.17 -9.64
N GLN A 148 -13.90 -3.41 -8.37
CA GLN A 148 -13.87 -2.37 -7.35
C GLN A 148 -12.47 -1.75 -7.24
N LEU A 149 -11.44 -2.55 -7.25
CA LEU A 149 -10.06 -2.07 -7.21
C LEU A 149 -9.70 -1.18 -8.40
N TRP A 150 -10.21 -1.49 -9.60
CA TRP A 150 -10.07 -0.61 -10.75
C TRP A 150 -10.81 0.71 -10.58
N GLU A 151 -12.01 0.67 -10.00
CA GLU A 151 -12.80 1.87 -9.71
C GLU A 151 -12.11 2.73 -8.65
N ASP A 152 -11.54 2.14 -7.61
CA ASP A 152 -10.82 2.83 -6.54
C ASP A 152 -9.62 3.61 -7.05
N ILE A 153 -8.87 3.06 -8.00
CA ILE A 153 -7.74 3.77 -8.64
C ILE A 153 -8.18 4.68 -9.81
N GLY A 154 -9.48 4.92 -9.95
CA GLY A 154 -10.05 5.93 -10.83
C GLY A 154 -10.43 5.47 -12.23
N TYR A 155 -10.51 4.16 -12.49
CA TYR A 155 -11.02 3.63 -13.75
C TYR A 155 -12.50 3.31 -13.66
N THR A 156 -13.17 3.36 -14.81
CA THR A 156 -14.55 2.92 -14.98
C THR A 156 -14.62 1.94 -16.13
N VAL A 157 -15.36 0.85 -15.95
CA VAL A 157 -15.60 -0.14 -17.01
C VAL A 157 -16.61 0.43 -18.00
N LYS A 158 -16.20 0.62 -19.24
CA LYS A 158 -17.06 1.08 -20.33
C LYS A 158 -17.75 -0.09 -21.02
N GLU A 159 -16.99 -1.11 -21.35
CA GLU A 159 -17.46 -2.30 -22.06
C GLU A 159 -16.67 -3.53 -21.60
N GLY A 160 -17.31 -4.70 -21.64
CA GLY A 160 -16.69 -5.96 -21.29
C GLY A 160 -16.79 -6.31 -19.80
N VAL A 161 -16.06 -7.34 -19.42
CA VAL A 161 -16.04 -7.86 -18.04
C VAL A 161 -14.60 -8.00 -17.61
N ILE A 162 -14.31 -7.57 -16.39
CA ILE A 162 -13.00 -7.78 -15.76
C ILE A 162 -12.91 -9.24 -15.34
N ARG A 163 -12.31 -10.05 -16.20
CA ARG A 163 -12.06 -11.48 -16.01
C ARG A 163 -10.87 -11.90 -16.86
N ASP A 164 -10.09 -12.84 -16.35
CA ASP A 164 -8.96 -13.38 -17.10
C ASP A 164 -9.41 -13.99 -18.45
N GLY A 165 -8.70 -13.64 -19.51
CA GLY A 165 -9.00 -14.06 -20.87
C GLY A 165 -10.09 -13.26 -21.61
N GLU A 166 -10.76 -12.32 -20.94
CA GLU A 166 -11.79 -11.45 -21.53
C GLU A 166 -11.23 -10.07 -21.89
N PHE A 167 -11.86 -9.44 -22.88
CA PHE A 167 -11.56 -8.05 -23.22
C PHE A 167 -12.40 -7.09 -22.38
N VAL A 168 -11.77 -6.06 -21.88
CA VAL A 168 -12.43 -4.98 -21.15
C VAL A 168 -11.94 -3.63 -21.64
N THR A 169 -12.83 -2.68 -21.79
CA THR A 169 -12.52 -1.29 -22.07
C THR A 169 -12.66 -0.47 -20.81
N LEU A 170 -11.54 0.03 -20.31
CA LEU A 170 -11.47 0.91 -19.15
C LEU A 170 -11.28 2.36 -19.61
N TYR A 171 -11.89 3.30 -18.88
CA TYR A 171 -11.65 4.72 -19.08
C TYR A 171 -11.62 5.46 -17.75
N ARG A 172 -11.07 6.65 -17.73
CA ARG A 172 -11.09 7.54 -16.57
C ARG A 172 -12.07 8.68 -16.83
N THR A 173 -12.96 8.91 -15.87
CA THR A 173 -13.93 10.01 -15.93
C THR A 173 -13.21 11.36 -15.77
N GLU A 174 -13.89 12.49 -16.02
CA GLU A 174 -13.33 13.82 -15.82
C GLU A 174 -12.99 14.09 -14.35
N GLU A 175 -13.70 13.47 -13.42
CA GLU A 175 -13.47 13.61 -11.98
C GLU A 175 -12.17 12.91 -11.54
N THR A 176 -11.89 11.74 -12.15
CA THR A 176 -10.67 10.97 -11.91
C THR A 176 -9.59 11.25 -12.96
N ARG A 177 -9.92 11.96 -14.02
CA ARG A 177 -8.96 12.57 -14.92
C ARG A 177 -8.05 13.45 -14.09
N PRO A 178 -6.77 13.22 -14.17
CA PRO A 178 -5.91 13.97 -13.30
C PRO A 178 -5.80 15.40 -13.74
N ALA A 179 -5.16 16.09 -12.88
CA ALA A 179 -4.65 17.39 -13.14
C ALA A 179 -3.87 17.46 -14.46
N PHE A 180 -3.67 18.66 -14.89
CA PHE A 180 -2.95 19.13 -16.07
C PHE A 180 -1.84 18.21 -16.63
N LEU A 181 -1.06 17.55 -15.79
CA LEU A 181 0.07 16.71 -16.20
C LEU A 181 -0.34 15.38 -16.87
N GLU A 182 -1.55 14.86 -16.61
CA GLU A 182 -1.99 13.60 -17.23
C GLU A 182 -2.49 13.80 -18.66
N ASP A 183 -3.07 14.97 -18.97
CA ASP A 183 -3.60 15.28 -20.31
C ASP A 183 -2.53 15.85 -21.28
N HIS A 184 -1.45 16.39 -20.76
CA HIS A 184 -0.38 16.93 -21.56
C HIS A 184 0.80 15.97 -21.56
N SER A 185 1.25 15.55 -22.75
CA SER A 185 2.50 14.85 -22.86
C SER A 185 3.60 15.73 -22.22
N SER A 186 4.13 15.26 -21.12
CA SER A 186 5.38 15.83 -20.62
C SER A 186 6.42 15.70 -21.72
N ILE A 187 6.98 16.80 -22.05
CA ILE A 187 8.12 16.95 -22.94
C ILE A 187 9.29 16.12 -22.44
#